data_c674cb3cf57ec681b31bc0b6694828c4
#
_entry.id   c674cb3cf57ec681b31bc0b6694828c4
#
_cell.length_a   1.000
_cell.length_b   1.000
_cell.length_c   1.000
_cell.angle_alpha   90.00
_cell.angle_beta   90.00
_cell.angle_gamma   90.00
#
_symmetry.space_group_name_H-M   'P 1'
#
loop_
_entity.id
_entity.type
_entity.pdbx_description
1 polymer ?
#
loop_
_entity_poly.entity_id
_entity_poly.type
_entity_poly.pdbx_seq_one_letter_code
_entity_poly.pdbx_strand_id
1 'polypeptide(L)'
;MPHFDSLLEETLEAWSDVRQGLLEELENIPDDRFDFRPTPEVRSVAELTQHILEVALMMTGELTRPDTDFRRAPWPELLDLYAAHVKKATSKRQLIALLEESFQEAERKFLEAGGLHILQLIERFDGEKGTRLAWLNHGIAQEMYHRGQIVTYERLMGIEPALTRKIRQMG
;
A
#
# COMPACT_ATOMS: atom_id res chain seq x y z
N MET A 1 14.36 -9.80 -20.03
CA MET A 1 13.22 -8.99 -19.59
C MET A 1 12.18 -9.93 -19.00
N PRO A 2 11.56 -9.59 -17.87
CA PRO A 2 10.43 -10.39 -17.41
C PRO A 2 9.37 -10.40 -18.52
N HIS A 3 8.81 -11.55 -18.78
CA HIS A 3 7.72 -11.73 -19.74
C HIS A 3 6.44 -11.77 -18.91
N PHE A 4 5.57 -10.77 -19.08
CA PHE A 4 4.27 -10.75 -18.42
C PHE A 4 3.24 -11.43 -19.35
N ASP A 5 2.47 -12.36 -18.79
CA ASP A 5 1.43 -13.04 -19.51
C ASP A 5 0.06 -12.33 -19.42
N SER A 6 -0.05 -11.32 -18.53
CA SER A 6 -1.30 -10.63 -18.31
C SER A 6 -1.13 -9.20 -17.74
N LEU A 7 -2.15 -8.34 -17.92
CA LEU A 7 -2.24 -7.03 -17.28
C LEU A 7 -2.22 -7.12 -15.74
N LEU A 8 -2.67 -8.23 -15.18
CA LEU A 8 -2.62 -8.46 -13.75
C LEU A 8 -1.17 -8.56 -13.27
N GLU A 9 -0.34 -9.34 -13.95
CA GLU A 9 1.08 -9.51 -13.59
C GLU A 9 1.85 -8.20 -13.72
N GLU A 10 1.64 -7.42 -14.80
CA GLU A 10 2.23 -6.08 -14.94
C GLU A 10 1.82 -5.15 -13.80
N THR A 11 0.53 -5.22 -13.38
CA THR A 11 0.03 -4.39 -12.28
C THR A 11 0.63 -4.81 -10.93
N LEU A 12 0.78 -6.11 -10.70
CA LEU A 12 1.39 -6.63 -9.47
C LEU A 12 2.89 -6.29 -9.41
N GLU A 13 3.60 -6.35 -10.55
CA GLU A 13 4.99 -5.86 -10.62
C GLU A 13 5.09 -4.38 -10.27
N ALA A 14 4.24 -3.53 -10.86
CA ALA A 14 4.21 -2.11 -10.55
C ALA A 14 3.93 -1.86 -9.05
N TRP A 15 3.06 -2.65 -8.44
CA TRP A 15 2.82 -2.57 -7.00
C TRP A 15 4.02 -3.05 -6.18
N SER A 16 4.69 -4.12 -6.63
CA SER A 16 5.94 -4.60 -6.02
C SER A 16 7.00 -3.50 -5.96
N ASP A 17 7.18 -2.77 -7.05
CA ASP A 17 8.14 -1.65 -7.12
C ASP A 17 7.78 -0.52 -6.15
N VAL A 18 6.49 -0.18 -6.05
CA VAL A 18 6.01 0.83 -5.10
C VAL A 18 6.27 0.37 -3.65
N ARG A 19 5.93 -0.90 -3.33
CA ARG A 19 6.11 -1.49 -2.02
C ARG A 19 7.59 -1.60 -1.64
N GLN A 20 8.43 -2.06 -2.56
CA GLN A 20 9.88 -2.15 -2.32
C GLN A 20 10.47 -0.76 -2.04
N GLY A 21 10.08 0.23 -2.84
CA GLY A 21 10.53 1.60 -2.59
C GLY A 21 10.04 2.18 -1.27
N LEU A 22 8.80 1.85 -0.82
CA LEU A 22 8.31 2.23 0.51
C LEU A 22 9.15 1.58 1.62
N LEU A 23 9.44 0.29 1.50
CA LEU A 23 10.29 -0.44 2.47
C LEU A 23 11.68 0.18 2.59
N GLU A 24 12.31 0.53 1.47
CA GLU A 24 13.63 1.19 1.43
C GLU A 24 13.63 2.55 2.16
N GLU A 25 12.56 3.36 1.99
CA GLU A 25 12.43 4.63 2.72
C GLU A 25 12.20 4.40 4.23
N LEU A 26 11.33 3.46 4.60
CA LEU A 26 11.08 3.15 6.01
C LEU A 26 12.33 2.61 6.72
N GLU A 27 13.09 1.73 6.07
CA GLU A 27 14.36 1.22 6.60
C GLU A 27 15.39 2.33 6.80
N ASN A 28 15.36 3.35 5.96
CA ASN A 28 16.25 4.51 6.03
C ASN A 28 15.99 5.43 7.25
N ILE A 29 14.79 5.38 7.82
CA ILE A 29 14.41 6.18 9.00
C ILE A 29 14.88 5.47 10.28
N PRO A 30 15.64 6.13 11.18
CA PRO A 30 16.02 5.54 12.46
C PRO A 30 14.81 5.20 13.34
N ASP A 31 14.93 4.14 14.15
CA ASP A 31 13.83 3.65 14.99
C ASP A 31 13.29 4.71 15.96
N ASP A 32 14.19 5.53 16.54
CA ASP A 32 13.84 6.63 17.46
C ASP A 32 13.17 7.83 16.77
N ARG A 33 13.10 7.82 15.44
CA ARG A 33 12.45 8.86 14.63
C ARG A 33 11.16 8.37 13.95
N PHE A 34 10.73 7.15 14.23
CA PHE A 34 9.59 6.54 13.56
C PHE A 34 8.23 7.16 13.97
N ASP A 35 8.19 7.85 15.12
CA ASP A 35 7.03 8.62 15.57
C ASP A 35 7.05 10.10 15.12
N PHE A 36 8.02 10.47 14.26
CA PHE A 36 8.08 11.83 13.74
C PHE A 36 6.82 12.21 12.98
N ARG A 37 6.32 13.41 13.25
CA ARG A 37 5.26 14.12 12.52
C ARG A 37 5.60 15.60 12.40
N PRO A 38 5.35 16.24 11.25
CA PRO A 38 5.64 17.67 11.07
C PRO A 38 4.84 18.59 12.00
N THR A 39 3.57 18.25 12.24
CA THR A 39 2.67 18.96 13.15
C THR A 39 1.80 17.97 13.93
N PRO A 40 1.23 18.33 15.08
CA PRO A 40 0.40 17.43 15.89
C PRO A 40 -0.84 16.88 15.17
N GLU A 41 -1.35 17.60 14.15
CA GLU A 41 -2.60 17.26 13.44
C GLU A 41 -2.40 16.23 12.34
N VAL A 42 -1.16 15.98 11.90
CA VAL A 42 -0.87 15.02 10.83
C VAL A 42 -0.38 13.69 11.37
N ARG A 43 -0.53 12.64 10.57
CA ARG A 43 -0.04 11.31 10.93
C ARG A 43 1.48 11.29 11.05
N SER A 44 1.99 10.54 12.03
CA SER A 44 3.41 10.21 12.10
C SER A 44 3.82 9.21 11.00
N VAL A 45 5.12 8.94 10.87
CA VAL A 45 5.64 7.89 9.96
C VAL A 45 4.98 6.55 10.29
N ALA A 46 4.91 6.16 11.56
CA ALA A 46 4.26 4.93 12.00
C ALA A 46 2.77 4.90 11.61
N GLU A 47 2.04 5.96 11.88
CA GLU A 47 0.61 6.07 11.56
C GLU A 47 0.34 6.13 10.05
N LEU A 48 1.23 6.74 9.25
CA LEU A 48 1.15 6.65 7.78
C LEU A 48 1.37 5.23 7.30
N THR A 49 2.33 4.53 7.87
CA THR A 49 2.62 3.12 7.52
C THR A 49 1.45 2.21 7.90
N GLN A 50 0.83 2.40 9.07
CA GLN A 50 -0.39 1.69 9.46
C GLN A 50 -1.53 1.96 8.45
N HIS A 51 -1.72 3.22 8.07
CA HIS A 51 -2.77 3.59 7.11
C HIS A 51 -2.55 2.97 5.72
N ILE A 52 -1.32 2.92 5.22
CA ILE A 52 -0.98 2.22 3.98
C ILE A 52 -1.36 0.73 4.09
N LEU A 53 -0.99 0.07 5.19
CA LEU A 53 -1.32 -1.33 5.47
C LEU A 53 -2.84 -1.57 5.52
N GLU A 54 -3.56 -0.73 6.24
CA GLU A 54 -5.02 -0.84 6.37
C GLU A 54 -5.72 -0.79 5.01
N VAL A 55 -5.33 0.18 4.17
CA VAL A 55 -5.89 0.32 2.82
C VAL A 55 -5.50 -0.85 1.93
N ALA A 56 -4.23 -1.27 1.93
CA ALA A 56 -3.76 -2.38 1.10
C ALA A 56 -4.45 -3.70 1.45
N LEU A 57 -4.62 -4.02 2.73
CA LEU A 57 -5.31 -5.22 3.21
C LEU A 57 -6.80 -5.20 2.84
N MET A 58 -7.46 -4.07 3.04
CA MET A 58 -8.87 -3.92 2.69
C MET A 58 -9.08 -4.02 1.17
N MET A 59 -8.26 -3.35 0.37
CA MET A 59 -8.32 -3.42 -1.09
C MET A 59 -8.09 -4.85 -1.59
N THR A 60 -7.08 -5.54 -1.06
CA THR A 60 -6.80 -6.95 -1.40
C THR A 60 -8.00 -7.82 -1.05
N GLY A 61 -8.52 -7.69 0.16
CA GLY A 61 -9.65 -8.49 0.62
C GLY A 61 -10.91 -8.26 -0.21
N GLU A 62 -11.29 -7.02 -0.47
CA GLU A 62 -12.49 -6.70 -1.25
C GLU A 62 -12.34 -7.03 -2.73
N LEU A 63 -11.23 -6.67 -3.37
CA LEU A 63 -11.07 -6.85 -4.81
C LEU A 63 -10.92 -8.32 -5.24
N THR A 64 -10.50 -9.20 -4.34
CA THR A 64 -10.40 -10.65 -4.62
C THR A 64 -11.70 -11.41 -4.32
N ARG A 65 -12.73 -10.76 -3.74
CA ARG A 65 -14.04 -11.36 -3.55
C ARG A 65 -14.78 -11.53 -4.88
N PRO A 66 -15.60 -12.58 -5.04
CA PRO A 66 -16.44 -12.74 -6.24
C PRO A 66 -17.55 -11.66 -6.32
N ASP A 67 -18.03 -11.16 -5.17
CA ASP A 67 -19.17 -10.27 -5.01
C ASP A 67 -18.76 -8.89 -4.46
N THR A 68 -17.66 -8.33 -4.96
CA THR A 68 -17.13 -7.04 -4.48
C THR A 68 -18.16 -5.91 -4.66
N ASP A 69 -18.47 -5.26 -3.55
CA ASP A 69 -19.27 -4.04 -3.47
C ASP A 69 -18.72 -3.16 -2.35
N PHE A 70 -18.07 -2.05 -2.71
CA PHE A 70 -17.50 -1.12 -1.74
C PHE A 70 -18.55 -0.31 -0.97
N ARG A 71 -19.83 -0.43 -1.31
CA ARG A 71 -20.94 0.21 -0.59
C ARG A 71 -21.63 -0.74 0.40
N ARG A 72 -21.21 -2.01 0.47
CA ARG A 72 -21.79 -3.01 1.37
C ARG A 72 -21.61 -2.70 2.86
N ALA A 73 -20.60 -1.87 3.19
CA ALA A 73 -20.36 -1.36 4.54
C ALA A 73 -19.64 0.00 4.48
N PRO A 74 -19.73 0.83 5.53
CA PRO A 74 -18.96 2.06 5.66
C PRO A 74 -17.45 1.79 5.60
N TRP A 75 -16.69 2.73 5.06
CA TRP A 75 -15.24 2.63 4.93
C TRP A 75 -14.50 2.21 6.21
N PRO A 76 -14.78 2.80 7.41
CA PRO A 76 -14.12 2.38 8.63
C PRO A 76 -14.38 0.91 9.00
N GLU A 77 -15.59 0.42 8.75
CA GLU A 77 -15.95 -0.98 9.03
C GLU A 77 -15.23 -1.94 8.06
N LEU A 78 -15.07 -1.56 6.79
CA LEU A 78 -14.29 -2.35 5.84
C LEU A 78 -12.81 -2.41 6.25
N LEU A 79 -12.23 -1.30 6.69
CA LEU A 79 -10.85 -1.30 7.22
C LEU A 79 -10.73 -2.22 8.44
N ASP A 80 -11.63 -2.12 9.40
CA ASP A 80 -11.61 -2.94 10.61
C ASP A 80 -11.79 -4.43 10.31
N LEU A 81 -12.61 -4.77 9.30
CA LEU A 81 -12.82 -6.16 8.88
C LEU A 81 -11.53 -6.85 8.43
N TYR A 82 -10.67 -6.13 7.71
CA TYR A 82 -9.46 -6.71 7.11
C TYR A 82 -8.18 -6.40 7.87
N ALA A 83 -8.15 -5.28 8.59
CA ALA A 83 -6.91 -4.71 9.09
C ALA A 83 -6.92 -4.32 10.57
N ALA A 84 -7.89 -4.77 11.37
CA ALA A 84 -7.96 -4.43 12.81
C ALA A 84 -6.68 -4.78 13.58
N HIS A 85 -5.95 -5.81 13.14
CA HIS A 85 -4.70 -6.24 13.77
C HIS A 85 -3.54 -5.25 13.54
N VAL A 86 -3.57 -4.46 12.47
CA VAL A 86 -2.53 -3.46 12.14
C VAL A 86 -2.39 -2.43 13.25
N LYS A 87 -3.48 -2.04 13.88
CA LYS A 87 -3.49 -1.07 14.99
C LYS A 87 -2.63 -1.48 16.20
N LYS A 88 -2.31 -2.77 16.32
CA LYS A 88 -1.45 -3.32 17.37
C LYS A 88 0.04 -3.25 17.04
N ALA A 89 0.40 -3.08 15.78
CA ALA A 89 1.77 -2.95 15.33
C ALA A 89 2.18 -1.49 15.42
N THR A 90 3.08 -1.17 16.37
CA THR A 90 3.52 0.20 16.64
C THR A 90 5.02 0.39 16.40
N SER A 91 5.80 -0.67 16.38
CA SER A 91 7.24 -0.59 16.11
C SER A 91 7.54 -0.65 14.61
N LYS A 92 8.59 0.03 14.18
CA LYS A 92 9.12 -0.03 12.81
C LYS A 92 9.24 -1.47 12.31
N ARG A 93 9.89 -2.35 13.10
CA ARG A 93 10.10 -3.75 12.75
C ARG A 93 8.78 -4.50 12.48
N GLN A 94 7.77 -4.30 13.34
CA GLN A 94 6.45 -4.94 13.15
C GLN A 94 5.76 -4.45 11.88
N LEU A 95 5.79 -3.14 11.63
CA LEU A 95 5.15 -2.54 10.47
C LEU A 95 5.81 -2.95 9.16
N ILE A 96 7.15 -3.02 9.12
CA ILE A 96 7.89 -3.51 7.95
C ILE A 96 7.56 -4.97 7.67
N ALA A 97 7.57 -5.84 8.68
CA ALA A 97 7.20 -7.25 8.51
C ALA A 97 5.76 -7.40 7.95
N LEU A 98 4.80 -6.63 8.47
CA LEU A 98 3.43 -6.65 7.96
C LEU A 98 3.31 -6.13 6.52
N LEU A 99 4.12 -5.15 6.12
CA LEU A 99 4.16 -4.67 4.73
C LEU A 99 4.63 -5.77 3.77
N GLU A 100 5.67 -6.51 4.14
CA GLU A 100 6.19 -7.62 3.34
C GLU A 100 5.18 -8.77 3.27
N GLU A 101 4.67 -9.23 4.41
CA GLU A 101 3.69 -10.32 4.49
C GLU A 101 2.38 -9.98 3.74
N SER A 102 1.86 -8.76 3.92
CA SER A 102 0.63 -8.34 3.27
C SER A 102 0.75 -8.27 1.75
N PHE A 103 1.92 -7.90 1.23
CA PHE A 103 2.14 -7.88 -0.22
C PHE A 103 2.20 -9.30 -0.80
N GLN A 104 2.94 -10.21 -0.16
CA GLN A 104 3.03 -11.61 -0.59
C GLN A 104 1.63 -12.28 -0.60
N GLU A 105 0.83 -12.02 0.43
CA GLU A 105 -0.54 -12.53 0.48
C GLU A 105 -1.45 -11.89 -0.58
N ALA A 106 -1.28 -10.59 -0.86
CA ALA A 106 -2.01 -9.90 -1.91
C ALA A 106 -1.70 -10.48 -3.29
N GLU A 107 -0.42 -10.63 -3.62
CA GLU A 107 0.04 -11.22 -4.87
C GLU A 107 -0.56 -12.61 -5.07
N ARG A 108 -0.46 -13.48 -4.05
CA ARG A 108 -1.06 -14.83 -4.10
C ARG A 108 -2.56 -14.77 -4.37
N LYS A 109 -3.33 -13.95 -3.65
CA LYS A 109 -4.78 -13.83 -3.80
C LYS A 109 -5.20 -13.31 -5.17
N PHE A 110 -4.51 -12.30 -5.69
CA PHE A 110 -4.82 -11.76 -7.02
C PHE A 110 -4.49 -12.76 -8.13
N LEU A 111 -3.37 -13.48 -8.04
CA LEU A 111 -3.03 -14.53 -9.00
C LEU A 111 -4.03 -15.69 -8.96
N GLU A 112 -4.48 -16.11 -7.77
CA GLU A 112 -5.55 -17.13 -7.63
C GLU A 112 -6.87 -16.65 -8.20
N ALA A 113 -7.26 -15.38 -8.03
CA ALA A 113 -8.47 -14.82 -8.61
C ALA A 113 -8.40 -14.72 -10.14
N GLY A 114 -7.23 -14.44 -10.68
CA GLY A 114 -6.90 -14.50 -12.10
C GLY A 114 -7.22 -13.24 -12.91
N GLY A 115 -6.62 -13.15 -14.09
CA GLY A 115 -6.70 -11.99 -14.97
C GLY A 115 -8.11 -11.60 -15.43
N LEU A 116 -9.00 -12.58 -15.64
CA LEU A 116 -10.39 -12.27 -16.01
C LEU A 116 -11.20 -11.71 -14.84
N HIS A 117 -10.89 -12.11 -13.61
CA HIS A 117 -11.52 -11.56 -12.42
C HIS A 117 -11.22 -10.06 -12.25
N ILE A 118 -9.96 -9.67 -12.46
CA ILE A 118 -9.55 -8.27 -12.29
C ILE A 118 -10.22 -7.32 -13.30
N LEU A 119 -10.67 -7.81 -14.44
CA LEU A 119 -11.36 -7.02 -15.47
C LEU A 119 -12.88 -6.88 -15.24
N GLN A 120 -13.45 -7.57 -14.26
CA GLN A 120 -14.86 -7.46 -13.94
C GLN A 120 -15.21 -6.11 -13.34
N LEU A 121 -16.40 -5.61 -13.68
CA LEU A 121 -16.95 -4.38 -13.11
C LEU A 121 -17.42 -4.62 -11.66
N ILE A 122 -17.14 -3.65 -10.82
CA ILE A 122 -17.61 -3.58 -9.42
C ILE A 122 -18.29 -2.25 -9.16
N GLU A 123 -19.06 -2.18 -8.09
CA GLU A 123 -19.61 -0.92 -7.59
C GLU A 123 -18.60 -0.25 -6.65
N ARG A 124 -18.31 1.03 -6.93
CA ARG A 124 -17.36 1.86 -6.20
C ARG A 124 -18.04 2.59 -5.05
N PHE A 125 -17.26 3.22 -4.17
CA PHE A 125 -17.76 4.02 -3.04
C PHE A 125 -18.69 5.18 -3.47
N ASP A 126 -18.44 5.76 -4.62
CA ASP A 126 -19.24 6.86 -5.20
C ASP A 126 -20.51 6.37 -5.91
N GLY A 127 -20.75 5.06 -5.95
CA GLY A 127 -21.88 4.46 -6.66
C GLY A 127 -21.66 4.26 -8.15
N GLU A 128 -20.54 4.70 -8.68
CA GLU A 128 -20.16 4.46 -10.07
C GLU A 128 -19.55 3.06 -10.25
N LYS A 129 -19.54 2.58 -11.49
CA LYS A 129 -18.91 1.30 -11.83
C LYS A 129 -17.51 1.50 -12.38
N GLY A 130 -16.63 0.58 -12.05
CA GLY A 130 -15.28 0.51 -12.59
C GLY A 130 -14.77 -0.93 -12.52
N THR A 131 -13.68 -1.23 -13.22
CA THR A 131 -13.06 -2.55 -13.11
C THR A 131 -12.32 -2.69 -11.78
N ARG A 132 -12.16 -3.92 -11.30
CA ARG A 132 -11.27 -4.20 -10.17
C ARG A 132 -9.84 -3.71 -10.44
N LEU A 133 -9.37 -3.86 -11.69
CA LEU A 133 -8.05 -3.36 -12.12
C LEU A 133 -7.90 -1.85 -11.91
N ALA A 134 -8.90 -1.06 -12.33
CA ALA A 134 -8.86 0.38 -12.12
C ALA A 134 -8.79 0.73 -10.63
N TRP A 135 -9.51 -0.02 -9.80
CA TRP A 135 -9.52 0.20 -8.36
C TRP A 135 -8.23 -0.29 -7.66
N LEU A 136 -7.63 -1.40 -8.13
CA LEU A 136 -6.31 -1.83 -7.69
C LEU A 136 -5.25 -0.76 -7.99
N ASN A 137 -5.25 -0.20 -9.21
CA ASN A 137 -4.36 0.91 -9.55
C ASN A 137 -4.58 2.14 -8.67
N HIS A 138 -5.83 2.42 -8.26
CA HIS A 138 -6.12 3.48 -7.29
C HIS A 138 -5.48 3.19 -5.92
N GLY A 139 -5.52 1.96 -5.44
CA GLY A 139 -4.84 1.53 -4.21
C GLY A 139 -3.31 1.68 -4.29
N ILE A 140 -2.71 1.31 -5.42
CA ILE A 140 -1.27 1.48 -5.68
C ILE A 140 -0.89 2.96 -5.68
N ALA A 141 -1.68 3.80 -6.34
CA ALA A 141 -1.47 5.25 -6.38
C ALA A 141 -1.58 5.89 -4.98
N GLN A 142 -2.49 5.41 -4.14
CA GLN A 142 -2.64 5.84 -2.75
C GLN A 142 -1.38 5.49 -1.92
N GLU A 143 -0.83 4.29 -2.08
CA GLU A 143 0.42 3.89 -1.43
C GLU A 143 1.59 4.79 -1.88
N MET A 144 1.70 5.06 -3.18
CA MET A 144 2.71 5.97 -3.74
C MET A 144 2.56 7.40 -3.20
N TYR A 145 1.32 7.89 -3.06
CA TYR A 145 1.02 9.20 -2.48
C TYR A 145 1.55 9.31 -1.04
N HIS A 146 1.29 8.32 -0.21
CA HIS A 146 1.76 8.30 1.18
C HIS A 146 3.27 8.04 1.30
N ARG A 147 3.86 7.25 0.41
CA ARG A 147 5.32 7.14 0.29
C ARG A 147 5.95 8.51 0.04
N GLY A 148 5.37 9.33 -0.84
CA GLY A 148 5.83 10.71 -1.07
C GLY A 148 5.78 11.59 0.17
N GLN A 149 4.77 11.40 1.05
CA GLN A 149 4.71 12.09 2.34
C GLN A 149 5.85 11.64 3.27
N ILE A 150 6.11 10.34 3.37
CA ILE A 150 7.22 9.78 4.17
C ILE A 150 8.57 10.34 3.69
N VAL A 151 8.81 10.38 2.38
CA VAL A 151 10.00 10.99 1.78
C VAL A 151 10.13 12.48 2.14
N THR A 152 9.02 13.20 2.24
CA THR A 152 9.03 14.60 2.71
C THR A 152 9.41 14.67 4.19
N TYR A 153 8.92 13.75 5.02
CA TYR A 153 9.28 13.68 6.43
C TYR A 153 10.77 13.37 6.65
N GLU A 154 11.35 12.46 5.84
CA GLU A 154 12.80 12.23 5.86
C GLU A 154 13.59 13.52 5.66
N ARG A 155 13.24 14.31 4.64
CA ARG A 155 13.90 15.60 4.38
C ARG A 155 13.75 16.58 5.54
N LEU A 156 12.57 16.63 6.16
CA LEU A 156 12.34 17.47 7.35
C LEU A 156 13.14 17.01 8.56
N MET A 157 13.45 15.72 8.66
CA MET A 157 14.34 15.14 9.67
C MET A 157 15.83 15.30 9.35
N GLY A 158 16.19 15.84 8.17
CA GLY A 158 17.57 15.95 7.70
C GLY A 158 18.13 14.64 7.14
N ILE A 159 17.25 13.68 6.78
CA ILE A 159 17.63 12.38 6.21
C ILE A 159 17.53 12.47 4.69
N GLU A 160 18.58 12.05 3.98
CA GLU A 160 18.54 11.89 2.52
C GLU A 160 17.66 10.67 2.17
N PRO A 161 16.59 10.83 1.38
CA PRO A 161 15.72 9.70 1.01
C PRO A 161 16.46 8.59 0.30
N ALA A 162 16.06 7.35 0.52
CA ALA A 162 16.73 6.16 -0.02
C ALA A 162 16.79 6.20 -1.55
N LEU A 163 15.69 6.54 -2.23
CA LEU A 163 15.68 6.68 -3.69
C LEU A 163 16.62 7.79 -4.19
N THR A 164 16.67 8.94 -3.51
CA THR A 164 17.57 10.04 -3.87
C THR A 164 19.03 9.60 -3.81
N ARG A 165 19.41 8.89 -2.74
CA ARG A 165 20.74 8.31 -2.57
C ARG A 165 21.08 7.30 -3.67
N LYS A 166 20.13 6.41 -3.99
CA LYS A 166 20.27 5.38 -5.03
C LYS A 166 20.51 6.01 -6.41
N ILE A 167 19.72 7.02 -6.78
CA ILE A 167 19.87 7.74 -8.06
C ILE A 167 21.25 8.41 -8.15
N ARG A 168 21.69 9.08 -7.07
CA ARG A 168 23.02 9.74 -7.03
C ARG A 168 24.17 8.75 -7.18
N GLN A 169 24.02 7.50 -6.73
CA GLN A 169 25.05 6.46 -6.86
C GLN A 169 25.10 5.81 -8.26
N MET A 170 24.04 5.97 -9.06
CA MET A 170 23.94 5.41 -10.41
C MET A 170 24.52 6.36 -11.50
N GLY A 171 24.72 7.62 -11.19
CA GLY A 171 25.29 8.64 -12.11
C GLY A 171 26.70 8.99 -11.74
#